data_05b07fa28dcb07eb922989eee14e3b89
#
_entry.id   05b07fa28dcb07eb922989eee14e3b89
#
_cell.length_a   1.000
_cell.length_b   1.000
_cell.length_c   1.000
_cell.angle_alpha   90.00
_cell.angle_beta   90.00
_cell.angle_gamma   90.00
#
_symmetry.space_group_name_H-M   'P 1'
#
loop_
_entity.id
_entity.type
_entity.pdbx_description
1 polymer ?
#
loop_
_entity_poly.entity_id
_entity_poly.type
_entity_poly.pdbx_seq_one_letter_code
_entity_poly.pdbx_strand_id
1 'polypeptide(L)'
;LQNNKATINLLTHTILSKRFPLIPIVMDAGALTAISNVHQWFLRIGGDLVVTPHLGEMSILTGIAIEDIEKNKTSIAKDKAAEWNAIVVLKGAYTVIASPDGVVRHSPFANPGLASAGTGDVLAGIISGLIAQGLDVFDAAVCGVYLHGHTADDISLYKGDAGILANDILACIPTSIKKIKES
;
A
#
# COMPACT_ATOMS: atom_id res chain seq x y z
N LEU A 1 5.96 14.04 3.59
CA LEU A 1 5.42 15.26 2.94
C LEU A 1 4.50 15.94 3.95
N GLN A 2 4.89 17.12 4.47
CA GLN A 2 4.03 17.90 5.32
C GLN A 2 2.76 18.25 4.53
N ASN A 3 1.60 18.18 5.21
CA ASN A 3 0.28 18.50 4.67
C ASN A 3 0.19 20.01 4.34
N ASN A 4 0.90 20.39 3.31
CA ASN A 4 1.07 21.78 2.92
C ASN A 4 0.22 22.01 1.66
N LYS A 5 -0.36 23.17 1.58
CA LYS A 5 -1.22 23.64 0.47
C LYS A 5 -0.56 23.47 -0.91
N ALA A 6 0.78 23.49 -0.96
CA ALA A 6 1.54 23.26 -2.19
C ALA A 6 1.46 21.80 -2.65
N THR A 7 1.55 20.82 -1.75
CA THR A 7 1.41 19.39 -2.07
C THR A 7 0.01 19.07 -2.59
N ILE A 8 -1.03 19.59 -1.91
CA ILE A 8 -2.43 19.40 -2.35
C ILE A 8 -2.61 20.02 -3.75
N ASN A 9 -2.10 21.23 -3.97
CA ASN A 9 -2.17 21.90 -5.27
C ASN A 9 -1.44 21.08 -6.35
N LEU A 10 -0.24 20.58 -6.08
CA LEU A 10 0.51 19.75 -7.02
C LEU A 10 -0.29 18.50 -7.42
N LEU A 11 -0.78 17.73 -6.45
CA LEU A 11 -1.58 16.53 -6.72
C LEU A 11 -2.85 16.87 -7.52
N THR A 12 -3.54 17.95 -7.16
CA THR A 12 -4.77 18.38 -7.84
C THR A 12 -4.53 18.79 -9.29
N HIS A 13 -3.42 19.47 -9.58
CA HIS A 13 -3.10 19.95 -10.92
C HIS A 13 -2.37 18.91 -11.78
N THR A 14 -1.87 17.83 -11.19
CA THR A 14 -1.20 16.72 -11.90
C THR A 14 -2.12 15.49 -11.92
N ILE A 15 -2.01 14.64 -10.90
CA ILE A 15 -2.62 13.31 -10.83
C ILE A 15 -4.15 13.36 -10.91
N LEU A 16 -4.79 14.34 -10.25
CA LEU A 16 -6.24 14.53 -10.28
C LEU A 16 -6.71 15.38 -11.49
N SER A 17 -5.81 15.67 -12.44
CA SER A 17 -6.15 16.39 -13.67
C SER A 17 -6.66 15.43 -14.73
N LYS A 18 -7.73 15.81 -15.44
CA LYS A 18 -8.24 15.06 -16.63
C LYS A 18 -7.20 14.87 -17.74
N ARG A 19 -6.06 15.56 -17.68
CA ARG A 19 -4.95 15.44 -18.64
C ARG A 19 -3.87 14.45 -18.18
N PHE A 20 -3.99 13.90 -16.98
CA PHE A 20 -3.02 12.92 -16.50
C PHE A 20 -3.14 11.64 -17.33
N PRO A 21 -2.04 11.02 -17.74
CA PRO A 21 -2.06 9.76 -18.51
C PRO A 21 -2.81 8.66 -17.77
N LEU A 22 -3.47 7.76 -18.50
CA LEU A 22 -4.11 6.57 -17.97
C LEU A 22 -3.06 5.50 -17.68
N ILE A 23 -2.24 5.73 -16.66
CA ILE A 23 -1.23 4.79 -16.17
C ILE A 23 -1.59 4.35 -14.77
N PRO A 24 -1.20 3.13 -14.35
CA PRO A 24 -1.38 2.71 -12.97
C PRO A 24 -0.67 3.65 -11.98
N ILE A 25 -1.32 3.93 -10.86
CA ILE A 25 -0.80 4.81 -9.80
C ILE A 25 -0.77 4.04 -8.50
N VAL A 26 0.35 4.12 -7.78
CA VAL A 26 0.46 3.66 -6.39
C VAL A 26 0.56 4.89 -5.49
N MET A 27 -0.39 5.04 -4.55
CA MET A 27 -0.42 6.16 -3.60
C MET A 27 -0.18 5.66 -2.18
N ASP A 28 0.77 6.29 -1.50
CA ASP A 28 1.12 6.00 -0.11
C ASP A 28 1.39 7.28 0.70
N ALA A 29 1.41 7.17 2.00
CA ALA A 29 1.91 8.17 2.95
C ALA A 29 1.30 9.58 2.74
N GLY A 30 2.16 10.59 2.59
CA GLY A 30 1.76 11.99 2.44
C GLY A 30 0.81 12.27 1.26
N ALA A 31 0.82 11.44 0.20
CA ALA A 31 -0.14 11.56 -0.89
C ALA A 31 -1.56 11.23 -0.42
N LEU A 32 -1.74 10.15 0.37
CA LEU A 32 -3.03 9.77 0.95
C LEU A 32 -3.59 10.85 1.87
N THR A 33 -2.73 11.40 2.74
CA THR A 33 -3.12 12.52 3.63
C THR A 33 -3.49 13.77 2.83
N ALA A 34 -2.81 14.05 1.73
CA ALA A 34 -3.11 15.22 0.91
C ALA A 34 -4.43 15.08 0.15
N ILE A 35 -4.71 13.91 -0.43
CA ILE A 35 -5.96 13.69 -1.18
C ILE A 35 -7.19 13.60 -0.27
N SER A 36 -7.05 13.25 1.01
CA SER A 36 -8.18 13.20 1.97
C SER A 36 -8.91 14.55 2.07
N ASN A 37 -8.24 15.66 1.75
CA ASN A 37 -8.83 17.00 1.71
C ASN A 37 -9.56 17.32 0.39
N VAL A 38 -9.56 16.42 -0.59
CA VAL A 38 -10.22 16.61 -1.88
C VAL A 38 -11.49 15.77 -1.92
N HIS A 39 -12.65 16.44 -1.96
CA HIS A 39 -13.93 15.73 -2.02
C HIS A 39 -14.00 14.81 -3.25
N GLN A 40 -14.39 13.55 -3.04
CA GLN A 40 -14.53 12.53 -4.09
C GLN A 40 -13.29 12.42 -5.00
N TRP A 41 -12.09 12.51 -4.42
CA TRP A 41 -10.81 12.47 -5.12
C TRP A 41 -10.69 11.25 -6.06
N PHE A 42 -11.24 10.11 -5.67
CA PHE A 42 -11.19 8.86 -6.42
C PHE A 42 -11.92 8.93 -7.76
N LEU A 43 -12.97 9.74 -7.89
CA LEU A 43 -13.67 9.96 -9.16
C LEU A 43 -12.85 10.76 -10.20
N ARG A 44 -11.72 11.29 -9.78
CA ARG A 44 -10.84 12.12 -10.62
C ARG A 44 -9.62 11.37 -11.16
N ILE A 45 -9.45 10.12 -10.78
CA ILE A 45 -8.35 9.26 -11.23
C ILE A 45 -8.89 8.35 -12.32
N GLY A 46 -8.33 8.44 -13.52
CA GLY A 46 -8.85 7.73 -14.67
C GLY A 46 -8.20 6.38 -14.97
N GLY A 47 -7.10 6.03 -14.28
CA GLY A 47 -6.37 4.77 -14.43
C GLY A 47 -6.51 3.86 -13.22
N ASP A 48 -5.83 2.73 -13.27
CA ASP A 48 -5.75 1.80 -12.15
C ASP A 48 -5.07 2.45 -10.96
N LEU A 49 -5.66 2.27 -9.79
CA LEU A 49 -5.18 2.87 -8.55
C LEU A 49 -4.93 1.82 -7.48
N VAL A 50 -3.76 1.90 -6.85
CA VAL A 50 -3.44 1.20 -5.61
C VAL A 50 -3.26 2.23 -4.51
N VAL A 51 -3.95 2.07 -3.40
CA VAL A 51 -3.74 2.85 -2.18
C VAL A 51 -3.23 1.94 -1.07
N THR A 52 -2.21 2.38 -0.33
CA THR A 52 -1.54 1.55 0.68
C THR A 52 -1.63 2.17 2.08
N PRO A 53 -2.84 2.50 2.60
CA PRO A 53 -2.99 3.14 3.90
C PRO A 53 -2.60 2.20 5.05
N HIS A 54 -1.93 2.73 6.08
CA HIS A 54 -1.95 2.14 7.42
C HIS A 54 -3.25 2.55 8.15
N LEU A 55 -3.52 1.98 9.34
CA LEU A 55 -4.77 2.23 10.08
C LEU A 55 -5.05 3.73 10.29
N GLY A 56 -4.03 4.51 10.65
CA GLY A 56 -4.17 5.96 10.85
C GLY A 56 -4.49 6.73 9.57
N GLU A 57 -3.86 6.38 8.44
CA GLU A 57 -4.17 6.96 7.13
C GLU A 57 -5.58 6.57 6.67
N MET A 58 -5.97 5.31 6.89
CA MET A 58 -7.32 4.85 6.59
C MET A 58 -8.36 5.62 7.42
N SER A 59 -8.08 5.87 8.70
CA SER A 59 -8.94 6.70 9.56
C SER A 59 -9.09 8.14 9.01
N ILE A 60 -8.00 8.75 8.56
CA ILE A 60 -8.03 10.09 7.94
C ILE A 60 -8.84 10.09 6.63
N LEU A 61 -8.69 9.06 5.79
CA LEU A 61 -9.39 8.95 4.50
C LEU A 61 -10.90 8.71 4.66
N THR A 62 -11.30 8.01 5.73
CA THR A 62 -12.68 7.52 5.89
C THR A 62 -13.47 8.22 6.99
N GLY A 63 -12.79 8.84 7.96
CA GLY A 63 -13.38 9.36 9.20
C GLY A 63 -13.77 8.27 10.20
N ILE A 64 -13.43 6.99 9.96
CA ILE A 64 -13.72 5.87 10.87
C ILE A 64 -12.63 5.81 11.95
N ALA A 65 -13.00 5.52 13.19
CA ALA A 65 -12.05 5.37 14.30
C ALA A 65 -11.08 4.20 14.05
N ILE A 66 -9.83 4.34 14.48
CA ILE A 66 -8.77 3.33 14.26
C ILE A 66 -9.17 1.98 14.85
N GLU A 67 -9.77 1.98 16.03
CA GLU A 67 -10.22 0.78 16.74
C GLU A 67 -11.30 0.02 15.97
N ASP A 68 -12.19 0.74 15.27
CA ASP A 68 -13.24 0.15 14.44
C ASP A 68 -12.66 -0.39 13.12
N ILE A 69 -11.68 0.31 12.54
CA ILE A 69 -10.96 -0.17 11.37
C ILE A 69 -10.22 -1.47 11.71
N GLU A 70 -9.53 -1.52 12.85
CA GLU A 70 -8.76 -2.69 13.26
C GLU A 70 -9.66 -3.92 13.46
N LYS A 71 -10.81 -3.75 14.10
CA LYS A 71 -11.80 -4.82 14.30
C LYS A 71 -12.43 -5.32 13.01
N ASN A 72 -12.57 -4.45 12.01
CA ASN A 72 -13.34 -4.70 10.79
C ASN A 72 -12.49 -4.54 9.51
N LYS A 73 -11.17 -4.80 9.59
CA LYS A 73 -10.21 -4.55 8.49
C LYS A 73 -10.70 -5.06 7.14
N THR A 74 -11.18 -6.30 7.10
CA THR A 74 -11.58 -6.96 5.86
C THR A 74 -12.78 -6.29 5.20
N SER A 75 -13.85 -6.03 5.96
CA SER A 75 -15.05 -5.38 5.41
C SER A 75 -14.75 -3.94 4.98
N ILE A 76 -14.03 -3.17 5.81
CA ILE A 76 -13.68 -1.79 5.49
C ILE A 76 -12.78 -1.71 4.25
N ALA A 77 -11.76 -2.57 4.14
CA ALA A 77 -10.91 -2.60 2.95
C ALA A 77 -11.72 -2.94 1.69
N LYS A 78 -12.62 -3.93 1.77
CA LYS A 78 -13.49 -4.34 0.66
C LYS A 78 -14.46 -3.22 0.25
N ASP A 79 -15.15 -2.61 1.22
CA ASP A 79 -16.12 -1.56 0.96
C ASP A 79 -15.45 -0.33 0.33
N LYS A 80 -14.25 0.03 0.83
CA LYS A 80 -13.51 1.17 0.29
C LYS A 80 -12.86 0.87 -1.06
N ALA A 81 -12.46 -0.36 -1.32
CA ALA A 81 -12.00 -0.76 -2.65
C ALA A 81 -13.11 -0.58 -3.70
N ALA A 82 -14.33 -1.02 -3.40
CA ALA A 82 -15.48 -0.84 -4.27
C ALA A 82 -15.88 0.64 -4.44
N GLU A 83 -15.93 1.41 -3.33
CA GLU A 83 -16.29 2.83 -3.33
C GLU A 83 -15.29 3.68 -4.14
N TRP A 84 -13.99 3.42 -3.95
CA TRP A 84 -12.92 4.20 -4.57
C TRP A 84 -12.53 3.71 -5.96
N ASN A 85 -13.08 2.56 -6.38
CA ASN A 85 -12.64 1.85 -7.59
C ASN A 85 -11.12 1.68 -7.62
N ALA A 86 -10.54 1.19 -6.52
CA ALA A 86 -9.10 1.11 -6.27
C ALA A 86 -8.73 -0.21 -5.57
N ILE A 87 -7.51 -0.68 -5.80
CA ILE A 87 -6.94 -1.71 -4.96
C ILE A 87 -6.57 -1.08 -3.62
N VAL A 88 -7.12 -1.60 -2.53
CA VAL A 88 -6.81 -1.15 -1.16
C VAL A 88 -5.89 -2.15 -0.49
N VAL A 89 -4.70 -1.71 -0.13
CA VAL A 89 -3.72 -2.45 0.69
C VAL A 89 -3.74 -1.85 2.10
N LEU A 90 -4.61 -2.36 2.96
CA LEU A 90 -4.72 -1.89 4.35
C LEU A 90 -3.63 -2.52 5.21
N LYS A 91 -2.56 -1.73 5.42
CA LYS A 91 -1.33 -2.15 6.13
C LYS A 91 -1.55 -2.45 7.60
N GLY A 92 -0.75 -3.36 8.13
CA GLY A 92 -0.70 -3.78 9.54
C GLY A 92 -0.42 -5.27 9.66
N ALA A 93 -0.50 -5.82 10.87
CA ALA A 93 -0.47 -7.26 11.06
C ALA A 93 -1.53 -7.93 10.18
N TYR A 94 -1.12 -8.94 9.40
CA TYR A 94 -2.01 -9.60 8.43
C TYR A 94 -2.64 -8.58 7.45
N THR A 95 -1.82 -7.82 6.75
CA THR A 95 -2.27 -6.82 5.74
C THR A 95 -3.39 -7.37 4.86
N VAL A 96 -4.44 -6.58 4.67
CA VAL A 96 -5.60 -6.93 3.84
C VAL A 96 -5.47 -6.25 2.48
N ILE A 97 -5.61 -7.01 1.40
CA ILE A 97 -5.62 -6.52 0.03
C ILE A 97 -7.03 -6.76 -0.54
N ALA A 98 -7.69 -5.72 -0.97
CA ALA A 98 -9.03 -5.81 -1.55
C ALA A 98 -9.08 -5.13 -2.92
N SER A 99 -9.78 -5.75 -3.87
CA SER A 99 -10.04 -5.20 -5.20
C SER A 99 -11.48 -4.65 -5.34
N PRO A 100 -11.73 -3.78 -6.32
CA PRO A 100 -13.06 -3.17 -6.54
C PRO A 100 -14.17 -4.19 -6.78
N ASP A 101 -13.87 -5.32 -7.41
CA ASP A 101 -14.78 -6.43 -7.68
C ASP A 101 -15.07 -7.33 -6.47
N GLY A 102 -14.47 -6.98 -5.32
CA GLY A 102 -14.73 -7.63 -4.04
C GLY A 102 -13.84 -8.83 -3.71
N VAL A 103 -12.82 -9.12 -4.53
CA VAL A 103 -11.80 -10.13 -4.18
C VAL A 103 -10.97 -9.62 -3.02
N VAL A 104 -10.73 -10.48 -2.02
CA VAL A 104 -9.90 -10.15 -0.85
C VAL A 104 -8.80 -11.18 -0.67
N ARG A 105 -7.61 -10.72 -0.31
CA ARG A 105 -6.47 -11.53 0.12
C ARG A 105 -5.95 -11.02 1.45
N HIS A 106 -5.41 -11.94 2.25
CA HIS A 106 -4.78 -11.65 3.52
C HIS A 106 -3.31 -12.06 3.45
N SER A 107 -2.43 -11.17 3.86
CA SER A 107 -1.03 -11.51 4.08
C SER A 107 -0.92 -12.50 5.25
N PRO A 108 -0.10 -13.54 5.15
CA PRO A 108 0.15 -14.44 6.27
C PRO A 108 1.12 -13.85 7.32
N PHE A 109 1.67 -12.67 7.06
CA PHE A 109 2.75 -12.07 7.84
C PHE A 109 2.25 -11.04 8.85
N ALA A 110 2.88 -11.04 10.04
CA ALA A 110 2.63 -10.09 11.13
C ALA A 110 3.95 -9.63 11.77
N ASN A 111 5.01 -9.48 10.97
CA ASN A 111 6.35 -9.15 11.47
C ASN A 111 6.41 -7.72 12.02
N PRO A 112 6.74 -7.52 13.31
CA PRO A 112 6.80 -6.19 13.92
C PRO A 112 7.92 -5.30 13.33
N GLY A 113 8.97 -5.89 12.74
CA GLY A 113 10.03 -5.15 12.04
C GLY A 113 9.51 -4.30 10.88
N LEU A 114 8.36 -4.66 10.30
CA LEU A 114 7.69 -3.89 9.26
C LEU A 114 7.02 -2.59 9.77
N ALA A 115 6.94 -2.39 11.07
CA ALA A 115 6.47 -1.13 11.65
C ALA A 115 7.54 -0.02 11.66
N SER A 116 8.75 -0.30 11.20
CA SER A 116 9.84 0.68 11.10
C SER A 116 9.56 1.71 10.00
N ALA A 117 10.00 2.96 10.22
CA ALA A 117 9.84 4.03 9.25
C ALA A 117 10.52 3.70 7.91
N GLY A 118 9.83 4.00 6.80
CA GLY A 118 10.31 3.78 5.44
C GLY A 118 10.03 2.38 4.87
N THR A 119 9.57 1.41 5.68
CA THR A 119 9.20 0.07 5.17
C THR A 119 7.99 0.12 4.24
N GLY A 120 7.06 1.06 4.49
CA GLY A 120 5.93 1.34 3.59
C GLY A 120 6.38 1.88 2.23
N ASP A 121 7.40 2.75 2.19
CA ASP A 121 7.98 3.24 0.94
C ASP A 121 8.58 2.09 0.12
N VAL A 122 9.24 1.14 0.79
CA VAL A 122 9.75 -0.09 0.14
C VAL A 122 8.60 -0.91 -0.44
N LEU A 123 7.52 -1.11 0.31
CA LEU A 123 6.33 -1.83 -0.18
C LEU A 123 5.73 -1.16 -1.41
N ALA A 124 5.52 0.16 -1.37
CA ALA A 124 5.01 0.93 -2.51
C ALA A 124 5.93 0.81 -3.73
N GLY A 125 7.26 0.82 -3.50
CA GLY A 125 8.27 0.62 -4.53
C GLY A 125 8.21 -0.80 -5.14
N ILE A 126 8.05 -1.84 -4.33
CA ILE A 126 7.90 -3.23 -4.81
C ILE A 126 6.65 -3.35 -5.69
N ILE A 127 5.49 -2.87 -5.22
CA ILE A 127 4.22 -2.93 -5.98
C ILE A 127 4.39 -2.20 -7.32
N SER A 128 4.91 -0.97 -7.30
CA SER A 128 5.14 -0.17 -8.50
C SER A 128 6.09 -0.86 -9.48
N GLY A 129 7.16 -1.49 -8.97
CA GLY A 129 8.13 -2.23 -9.78
C GLY A 129 7.54 -3.47 -10.43
N LEU A 130 6.61 -4.18 -9.75
CA LEU A 130 5.91 -5.34 -10.31
C LEU A 130 4.91 -4.91 -11.39
N ILE A 131 4.16 -3.83 -11.17
CA ILE A 131 3.27 -3.24 -12.19
C ILE A 131 4.07 -2.82 -13.43
N ALA A 132 5.20 -2.16 -13.24
CA ALA A 132 6.06 -1.73 -14.35
C ALA A 132 6.66 -2.90 -15.15
N GLN A 133 6.73 -4.10 -14.56
CA GLN A 133 7.12 -5.35 -15.23
C GLN A 133 5.95 -6.06 -15.91
N GLY A 134 4.74 -5.50 -15.87
CA GLY A 134 3.56 -6.00 -16.57
C GLY A 134 2.66 -6.91 -15.76
N LEU A 135 2.82 -7.02 -14.44
CA LEU A 135 1.84 -7.71 -13.61
C LEU A 135 0.53 -6.90 -13.58
N ASP A 136 -0.58 -7.64 -13.53
CA ASP A 136 -1.88 -7.05 -13.16
C ASP A 136 -1.78 -6.30 -11.83
N VAL A 137 -2.53 -5.22 -11.70
CA VAL A 137 -2.39 -4.29 -10.55
C VAL A 137 -2.76 -4.96 -9.22
N PHE A 138 -3.78 -5.83 -9.23
CA PHE A 138 -4.15 -6.58 -8.02
C PHE A 138 -3.11 -7.65 -7.69
N ASP A 139 -2.65 -8.39 -8.67
CA ASP A 139 -1.61 -9.41 -8.48
C ASP A 139 -0.29 -8.78 -8.03
N ALA A 140 0.06 -7.62 -8.58
CA ALA A 140 1.24 -6.85 -8.14
C ALA A 140 1.13 -6.41 -6.67
N ALA A 141 -0.06 -5.99 -6.22
CA ALA A 141 -0.30 -5.65 -4.82
C ALA A 141 -0.18 -6.88 -3.91
N VAL A 142 -0.77 -8.01 -4.30
CA VAL A 142 -0.70 -9.28 -3.54
C VAL A 142 0.74 -9.80 -3.47
N CYS A 143 1.42 -9.92 -4.62
CA CYS A 143 2.81 -10.37 -4.68
C CYS A 143 3.76 -9.42 -3.95
N GLY A 144 3.53 -8.10 -4.06
CA GLY A 144 4.33 -7.09 -3.38
C GLY A 144 4.22 -7.19 -1.85
N VAL A 145 3.00 -7.34 -1.33
CA VAL A 145 2.77 -7.53 0.11
C VAL A 145 3.38 -8.85 0.60
N TYR A 146 3.24 -9.93 -0.19
CA TYR A 146 3.84 -11.22 0.15
C TYR A 146 5.37 -11.13 0.20
N LEU A 147 5.99 -10.60 -0.85
CA LEU A 147 7.45 -10.46 -0.94
C LEU A 147 8.00 -9.58 0.20
N HIS A 148 7.33 -8.48 0.50
CA HIS A 148 7.71 -7.58 1.59
C HIS A 148 7.68 -8.27 2.95
N GLY A 149 6.61 -9.02 3.26
CA GLY A 149 6.47 -9.77 4.51
C GLY A 149 7.46 -10.92 4.60
N HIS A 150 7.59 -11.71 3.55
CA HIS A 150 8.54 -12.83 3.47
C HIS A 150 9.98 -12.36 3.67
N THR A 151 10.35 -11.24 3.06
CA THR A 151 11.70 -10.67 3.22
C THR A 151 11.96 -10.25 4.67
N ALA A 152 10.97 -9.66 5.34
CA ALA A 152 11.12 -9.29 6.75
C ALA A 152 11.27 -10.52 7.66
N ASP A 153 10.52 -11.60 7.41
CA ASP A 153 10.65 -12.85 8.16
C ASP A 153 12.02 -13.49 7.92
N ASP A 154 12.51 -13.53 6.68
CA ASP A 154 13.87 -13.98 6.37
C ASP A 154 14.94 -13.20 7.15
N ILE A 155 14.80 -11.87 7.23
CA ILE A 155 15.73 -11.02 7.99
C ILE A 155 15.65 -11.33 9.48
N SER A 156 14.46 -11.55 10.01
CA SER A 156 14.25 -11.85 11.42
C SER A 156 14.97 -13.11 11.88
N LEU A 157 15.21 -14.10 10.99
CA LEU A 157 15.91 -15.33 11.31
C LEU A 157 17.37 -15.13 11.77
N TYR A 158 18.02 -14.04 11.30
CA TYR A 158 19.43 -13.77 11.65
C TYR A 158 19.65 -12.45 12.37
N LYS A 159 18.75 -11.48 12.21
CA LYS A 159 18.86 -10.14 12.82
C LYS A 159 17.93 -9.95 14.01
N GLY A 160 16.91 -10.80 14.14
CA GLY A 160 15.78 -10.59 15.05
C GLY A 160 14.77 -9.62 14.44
N ASP A 161 13.63 -9.46 15.10
CA ASP A 161 12.51 -8.60 14.66
C ASP A 161 12.65 -7.15 15.12
N ALA A 162 13.49 -6.87 16.11
CA ALA A 162 13.79 -5.55 16.60
C ALA A 162 14.92 -4.89 15.80
N GLY A 163 14.67 -3.69 15.27
CA GLY A 163 15.69 -2.89 14.58
C GLY A 163 15.89 -3.23 13.10
N ILE A 164 14.93 -3.90 12.46
CA ILE A 164 14.89 -4.01 11.00
C ILE A 164 14.63 -2.62 10.41
N LEU A 165 15.48 -2.22 9.48
CA LEU A 165 15.38 -0.96 8.76
C LEU A 165 14.83 -1.19 7.33
N ALA A 166 14.27 -0.16 6.73
CA ALA A 166 13.81 -0.19 5.33
C ALA A 166 14.93 -0.64 4.37
N ASN A 167 16.16 -0.18 4.59
CA ASN A 167 17.32 -0.57 3.78
C ASN A 167 17.69 -2.06 3.93
N ASP A 168 17.45 -2.67 5.08
CA ASP A 168 17.67 -4.12 5.24
C ASP A 168 16.71 -4.91 4.34
N ILE A 169 15.42 -4.50 4.31
CA ILE A 169 14.42 -5.12 3.46
C ILE A 169 14.80 -4.94 1.99
N LEU A 170 15.10 -3.71 1.57
CA LEU A 170 15.47 -3.39 0.19
C LEU A 170 16.66 -4.23 -0.28
N ALA A 171 17.69 -4.37 0.53
CA ALA A 171 18.89 -5.15 0.20
C ALA A 171 18.62 -6.66 0.07
N CYS A 172 17.63 -7.19 0.80
CA CYS A 172 17.31 -8.62 0.83
C CYS A 172 16.28 -9.05 -0.22
N ILE A 173 15.54 -8.12 -0.84
CA ILE A 173 14.51 -8.44 -1.87
C ILE A 173 15.04 -9.40 -2.95
N PRO A 174 16.21 -9.19 -3.59
CA PRO A 174 16.69 -10.08 -4.64
C PRO A 174 16.89 -11.53 -4.15
N THR A 175 17.39 -11.68 -2.92
CA THR A 175 17.62 -13.00 -2.31
C THR A 175 16.29 -13.69 -1.99
N SER A 176 15.31 -12.97 -1.47
CA SER A 176 13.97 -13.49 -1.18
C SER A 176 13.23 -13.89 -2.47
N ILE A 177 13.35 -13.10 -3.55
CA ILE A 177 12.80 -13.49 -4.87
C ILE A 177 13.43 -14.81 -5.35
N LYS A 178 14.77 -14.95 -5.22
CA LYS A 178 15.45 -16.19 -5.61
C LYS A 178 14.91 -17.39 -4.81
N LYS A 179 14.80 -17.28 -3.51
CA LYS A 179 14.28 -18.36 -2.64
C LYS A 179 12.86 -18.76 -3.00
N ILE A 180 11.96 -17.80 -3.23
CA ILE A 180 10.57 -18.06 -3.62
C ILE A 180 10.50 -18.80 -4.97
N LYS A 181 11.40 -18.51 -5.92
CA LYS A 181 11.44 -19.21 -7.23
C LYS A 181 12.00 -20.62 -7.14
N GLU A 182 12.75 -20.94 -6.09
CA GLU A 182 13.40 -22.24 -5.90
C GLU A 182 12.58 -23.17 -4.97
N SER A 183 11.51 -22.66 -4.33
CA SER A 183 10.59 -23.39 -3.46
C SER A 183 9.44 -24.04 -4.24
#